data_8341032b5f0f6e5b39168e00335a1e13
#
_entry.id   8341032b5f0f6e5b39168e00335a1e13
#
_cell.length_a   1.000
_cell.length_b   1.000
_cell.length_c   1.000
_cell.angle_alpha   90.00
_cell.angle_beta   90.00
_cell.angle_gamma   90.00
#
_symmetry.space_group_name_H-M   'P 1'
#
loop_
_entity.id
_entity.type
_entity.pdbx_description
1 polymer ?
#
loop_
_entity_poly.entity_id
_entity_poly.type
_entity_poly.pdbx_seq_one_letter_code
_entity_poly.pdbx_strand_id
1 'polypeptide(L)'
;MAQMYRLKLELDGYSVEIASDGVAALEKARSMRPDIIFLDIRLPKLDGLSVLERLRADPDTEHTPVVILSNWNEKELVERGVKLGALDHLIKSQTTPARLSQRLAGWLKR
;
A
#
# COMPACT_ATOMS: atom_id res chain seq x y z
N MET A 1 1.71 4.03 -13.58
CA MET A 1 1.13 2.89 -12.80
C MET A 1 0.12 3.37 -11.76
N ALA A 2 0.53 4.24 -10.85
CA ALA A 2 -0.39 4.71 -9.79
C ALA A 2 -1.65 5.38 -10.33
N GLN A 3 -1.55 6.16 -11.38
CA GLN A 3 -2.71 6.84 -11.96
C GLN A 3 -3.75 5.88 -12.53
N MET A 4 -3.31 4.76 -13.11
CA MET A 4 -4.23 3.77 -13.66
C MET A 4 -5.01 3.07 -12.54
N TYR A 5 -4.36 2.73 -11.45
CA TYR A 5 -5.02 2.16 -10.28
C TYR A 5 -6.01 3.16 -9.68
N ARG A 6 -5.59 4.41 -9.57
CA ARG A 6 -6.45 5.46 -9.01
C ARG A 6 -7.74 5.61 -9.82
N LEU A 7 -7.62 5.68 -11.16
CA LEU A 7 -8.80 5.83 -12.02
C LEU A 7 -9.80 4.69 -11.82
N LYS A 8 -9.31 3.45 -11.80
CA LYS A 8 -10.20 2.29 -11.61
C LYS A 8 -10.86 2.30 -10.25
N LEU A 9 -10.09 2.57 -9.20
CA LEU A 9 -10.63 2.57 -7.84
C LEU A 9 -11.66 3.69 -7.66
N GLU A 10 -11.40 4.86 -8.21
CA GLU A 10 -12.37 5.96 -8.14
C GLU A 10 -13.64 5.64 -8.91
N LEU A 11 -13.52 4.99 -10.07
CA LEU A 11 -14.69 4.52 -10.81
C LEU A 11 -15.53 3.53 -10.03
N ASP A 12 -14.87 2.73 -9.18
CA ASP A 12 -15.56 1.74 -8.35
C ASP A 12 -16.05 2.32 -7.02
N GLY A 13 -15.96 3.64 -6.84
CA GLY A 13 -16.51 4.31 -5.68
C GLY A 13 -15.59 4.56 -4.52
N TYR A 14 -14.30 4.30 -4.66
CA TYR A 14 -13.33 4.53 -3.58
C TYR A 14 -12.75 5.94 -3.64
N SER A 15 -12.43 6.48 -2.48
CA SER A 15 -11.70 7.75 -2.37
C SER A 15 -10.20 7.44 -2.33
N VAL A 16 -9.44 7.96 -3.28
CA VAL A 16 -8.03 7.58 -3.46
C VAL A 16 -7.11 8.79 -3.35
N GLU A 17 -6.07 8.65 -2.54
CA GLU A 17 -4.98 9.63 -2.47
C GLU A 17 -3.67 8.95 -2.86
N ILE A 18 -2.80 9.67 -3.54
CA ILE A 18 -1.50 9.17 -3.96
C ILE A 18 -0.39 9.96 -3.27
N ALA A 19 0.58 9.24 -2.72
CA ALA A 19 1.81 9.82 -2.21
C ALA A 19 2.95 9.37 -3.12
N SER A 20 3.77 10.30 -3.58
CA SER A 20 4.85 9.98 -4.53
C SER A 20 6.19 9.65 -3.87
N ASP A 21 6.29 9.77 -2.56
CA ASP A 21 7.48 9.39 -1.79
C ASP A 21 7.09 8.93 -0.38
N GLY A 22 8.04 8.32 0.31
CA GLY A 22 7.78 7.74 1.63
C GLY A 22 7.44 8.75 2.70
N VAL A 23 7.99 9.95 2.63
CA VAL A 23 7.68 11.00 3.62
C VAL A 23 6.25 11.46 3.46
N ALA A 24 5.83 11.74 2.23
CA ALA A 24 4.44 12.12 1.94
C ALA A 24 3.47 11.00 2.31
N ALA A 25 3.86 9.74 2.10
CA ALA A 25 3.03 8.60 2.46
C ALA A 25 2.73 8.58 3.96
N LEU A 26 3.75 8.80 4.80
CA LEU A 26 3.58 8.84 6.25
C LEU A 26 2.68 9.99 6.68
N GLU A 27 2.89 11.16 6.12
CA GLU A 27 2.08 12.33 6.46
C GLU A 27 0.61 12.11 6.11
N LYS A 28 0.33 11.59 4.92
CA LYS A 28 -1.04 11.30 4.49
C LYS A 28 -1.69 10.21 5.32
N ALA A 29 -0.95 9.18 5.68
CA ALA A 29 -1.49 8.10 6.51
C ALA A 29 -1.93 8.61 7.88
N ARG A 30 -1.17 9.52 8.47
CA ARG A 30 -1.51 10.11 9.76
C ARG A 30 -2.70 11.05 9.68
N SER A 31 -2.75 11.89 8.64
CA SER A 31 -3.79 12.93 8.52
C SER A 31 -5.11 12.39 8.00
N MET A 32 -5.08 11.41 7.08
CA MET A 32 -6.27 10.92 6.41
C MET A 32 -6.87 9.66 7.03
N ARG A 33 -6.07 8.90 7.76
CA ARG A 33 -6.47 7.63 8.38
C ARG A 33 -7.17 6.70 7.38
N PRO A 34 -6.47 6.26 6.34
CA PRO A 34 -7.09 5.45 5.29
C PRO A 34 -7.53 4.07 5.81
N ASP A 35 -8.49 3.48 5.14
CA ASP A 35 -8.95 2.12 5.45
C ASP A 35 -7.94 1.06 5.03
N ILE A 36 -7.12 1.37 4.03
CA ILE A 36 -6.08 0.48 3.54
C ILE A 36 -5.03 1.30 2.79
N ILE A 37 -3.79 0.84 2.84
CA ILE A 37 -2.67 1.46 2.13
C ILE A 37 -2.07 0.45 1.16
N PHE A 38 -1.93 0.84 -0.12
CA PHE A 38 -1.12 0.10 -1.07
C PHE A 38 0.25 0.76 -1.11
N LEU A 39 1.27 0.03 -0.70
CA LEU A 39 2.60 0.57 -0.44
C LEU A 39 3.63 -0.03 -1.37
N ASP A 40 4.21 0.80 -2.23
CA ASP A 40 5.29 0.39 -3.09
C ASP A 40 6.55 0.17 -2.24
N ILE A 41 7.21 -0.97 -2.43
CA ILE A 41 8.46 -1.27 -1.73
C ILE A 41 9.54 -0.25 -2.08
N ARG A 42 9.56 0.19 -3.34
CA ARG A 42 10.57 1.14 -3.81
C ARG A 42 9.98 2.54 -3.95
N LEU A 43 10.26 3.38 -2.98
CA LEU A 43 9.84 4.77 -2.97
C LEU A 43 11.03 5.69 -2.80
N PRO A 44 11.00 6.90 -3.41
CA PRO A 44 12.01 7.92 -3.14
C PRO A 44 11.94 8.42 -1.70
N LYS A 45 13.02 9.02 -1.24
CA LYS A 45 13.21 9.64 0.07
C LYS A 45 13.16 8.68 1.24
N LEU A 46 12.13 7.84 1.32
CA LEU A 46 12.01 6.85 2.38
C LEU A 46 11.36 5.62 1.75
N ASP A 47 12.06 4.50 1.72
CA ASP A 47 11.57 3.29 1.04
C ASP A 47 10.34 2.68 1.75
N GLY A 48 9.67 1.78 1.04
CA GLY A 48 8.41 1.21 1.52
C GLY A 48 8.53 0.42 2.82
N LEU A 49 9.63 -0.32 3.01
CA LEU A 49 9.81 -1.07 4.26
C LEU A 49 10.00 -0.14 5.44
N SER A 50 10.74 0.96 5.26
CA SER A 50 10.91 1.95 6.31
C SER A 50 9.59 2.65 6.64
N VAL A 51 8.77 2.95 5.61
CA VAL A 51 7.43 3.48 5.82
C VAL A 51 6.60 2.51 6.65
N LEU A 52 6.61 1.23 6.31
CA LEU A 52 5.84 0.21 7.03
C LEU A 52 6.29 0.11 8.49
N GLU A 53 7.60 0.10 8.74
CA GLU A 53 8.10 0.10 10.11
C GLU A 53 7.54 1.27 10.92
N ARG A 54 7.59 2.46 10.34
CA ARG A 54 7.11 3.67 11.03
C ARG A 54 5.60 3.65 11.23
N LEU A 55 4.85 3.13 10.28
CA LEU A 55 3.40 2.98 10.44
C LEU A 55 3.07 2.04 11.62
N ARG A 56 3.80 0.95 11.76
CA ARG A 56 3.58 -0.02 12.84
C ARG A 56 4.04 0.50 14.21
N ALA A 57 4.97 1.45 14.23
CA ALA A 57 5.46 2.04 15.47
C ALA A 57 4.60 3.21 15.97
N ASP A 58 3.70 3.72 15.13
CA ASP A 58 2.84 4.86 15.47
C ASP A 58 1.46 4.35 15.92
N PRO A 59 0.99 4.69 17.13
CA PRO A 59 -0.32 4.24 17.60
C PRO A 59 -1.48 4.61 16.68
N ASP A 60 -1.36 5.71 15.95
CA ASP A 60 -2.42 6.17 15.05
C ASP A 60 -2.53 5.31 13.78
N THR A 61 -1.48 4.59 13.40
CA THR A 61 -1.43 3.84 12.15
C THR A 61 -1.03 2.37 12.32
N GLU A 62 -0.76 1.92 13.55
CA GLU A 62 -0.23 0.58 13.79
C GLU A 62 -1.14 -0.55 13.30
N HIS A 63 -2.43 -0.33 13.21
CA HIS A 63 -3.39 -1.34 12.76
C HIS A 63 -3.91 -1.10 11.34
N THR A 64 -3.46 -0.05 10.66
CA THR A 64 -3.89 0.23 9.29
C THR A 64 -3.44 -0.90 8.36
N PRO A 65 -4.35 -1.53 7.62
CA PRO A 65 -3.95 -2.60 6.69
C PRO A 65 -3.04 -2.06 5.59
N VAL A 66 -1.95 -2.78 5.33
CA VAL A 66 -0.99 -2.41 4.29
C VAL A 66 -0.78 -3.59 3.36
N VAL A 67 -0.95 -3.35 2.07
CA VAL A 67 -0.64 -4.33 1.03
C VAL A 67 0.57 -3.83 0.26
N ILE A 68 1.60 -4.65 0.18
CA ILE A 68 2.84 -4.29 -0.49
C ILE A 68 2.73 -4.49 -1.99
N LEU A 69 3.19 -3.50 -2.76
CA LEU A 69 3.32 -3.63 -4.21
C LEU A 69 4.81 -3.81 -4.54
N SER A 70 5.15 -4.86 -5.26
CA SER A 70 6.54 -5.18 -5.56
C SER A 70 6.73 -5.60 -7.01
N ASN A 71 7.99 -5.66 -7.45
CA ASN A 71 8.36 -6.30 -8.69
C ASN A 71 8.59 -7.79 -8.43
N TRP A 72 8.58 -8.59 -9.50
CA TRP A 72 8.69 -10.05 -9.39
C TRP A 72 9.97 -10.55 -8.72
N ASN A 73 11.04 -9.75 -8.78
CA ASN A 73 12.36 -10.14 -8.28
C ASN A 73 12.66 -9.60 -6.86
N GLU A 74 11.64 -9.23 -6.10
CA GLU A 74 11.83 -8.61 -4.78
C GLU A 74 11.35 -9.49 -3.63
N LYS A 75 11.47 -10.81 -3.78
CA LYS A 75 10.97 -11.77 -2.81
C LYS A 75 11.46 -11.53 -1.38
N GLU A 76 12.75 -11.28 -1.21
CA GLU A 76 13.30 -11.05 0.13
C GLU A 76 12.73 -9.81 0.80
N LEU A 77 12.53 -8.75 0.02
CA LEU A 77 11.94 -7.51 0.54
C LEU A 77 10.48 -7.74 0.93
N VAL A 78 9.76 -8.51 0.13
CA VAL A 78 8.36 -8.87 0.42
C VAL A 78 8.28 -9.67 1.72
N GLU A 79 9.16 -10.65 1.91
CA GLU A 79 9.19 -11.46 3.14
C GLU A 79 9.43 -10.58 4.37
N ARG A 80 10.33 -9.61 4.27
CA ARG A 80 10.58 -8.66 5.35
C ARG A 80 9.34 -7.81 5.65
N GLY A 81 8.63 -7.39 4.61
CA GLY A 81 7.40 -6.63 4.76
C GLY A 81 6.30 -7.43 5.46
N VAL A 82 6.17 -8.70 5.13
CA VAL A 82 5.20 -9.57 5.80
C VAL A 82 5.54 -9.71 7.28
N LYS A 83 6.82 -9.85 7.62
CA LYS A 83 7.25 -9.90 9.02
C LYS A 83 6.96 -8.60 9.77
N LEU A 84 6.98 -7.48 9.06
CA LEU A 84 6.63 -6.17 9.64
C LEU A 84 5.13 -5.95 9.76
N GLY A 85 4.33 -6.94 9.39
CA GLY A 85 2.89 -6.88 9.58
C GLY A 85 2.07 -6.46 8.35
N ALA A 86 2.62 -6.59 7.15
CA ALA A 86 1.83 -6.35 5.93
C ALA A 86 0.71 -7.40 5.83
N LEU A 87 -0.47 -6.96 5.41
CA LEU A 87 -1.61 -7.84 5.23
C LEU A 87 -1.41 -8.83 4.08
N ASP A 88 -0.83 -8.34 2.98
CA ASP A 88 -0.62 -9.13 1.78
C ASP A 88 0.38 -8.42 0.88
N HIS A 89 0.67 -9.02 -0.27
CA HIS A 89 1.52 -8.38 -1.28
C HIS A 89 0.97 -8.69 -2.67
N LEU A 90 1.28 -7.82 -3.63
CA LEU A 90 0.92 -8.00 -5.04
C LEU A 90 2.14 -7.70 -5.90
N ILE A 91 2.29 -8.46 -6.98
CA ILE A 91 3.34 -8.20 -7.97
C ILE A 91 2.76 -7.29 -9.03
N LYS A 92 3.35 -6.10 -9.22
CA LYS A 92 2.83 -5.06 -10.11
C LYS A 92 2.59 -5.55 -11.53
N SER A 93 3.52 -6.32 -12.09
CA SER A 93 3.42 -6.81 -13.46
C SER A 93 2.29 -7.85 -13.64
N GLN A 94 1.77 -8.38 -12.55
CA GLN A 94 0.72 -9.40 -12.56
C GLN A 94 -0.61 -8.88 -12.02
N THR A 95 -0.70 -7.59 -11.74
CA THR A 95 -1.88 -7.02 -11.09
C THR A 95 -2.44 -5.88 -11.94
N THR A 96 -3.53 -6.16 -12.64
CA THR A 96 -4.26 -5.13 -13.39
C THR A 96 -5.05 -4.24 -12.44
N PRO A 97 -5.45 -3.02 -12.86
CA PRO A 97 -6.33 -2.19 -12.03
C PRO A 97 -7.64 -2.89 -11.64
N ALA A 98 -8.24 -3.65 -12.56
CA ALA A 98 -9.46 -4.40 -12.26
C ALA A 98 -9.24 -5.46 -11.20
N ARG A 99 -8.11 -6.18 -11.26
CA ARG A 99 -7.79 -7.19 -10.26
C ARG A 99 -7.51 -6.58 -8.90
N LEU A 100 -6.82 -5.44 -8.88
CA LEU A 100 -6.56 -4.72 -7.63
C LEU A 100 -7.88 -4.32 -6.96
N SER A 101 -8.81 -3.79 -7.73
CA SER A 101 -10.13 -3.40 -7.22
C SER A 101 -10.89 -4.60 -6.67
N GLN A 102 -10.86 -5.74 -7.34
CA GLN A 102 -11.50 -6.97 -6.85
C GLN A 102 -10.89 -7.42 -5.52
N ARG A 103 -9.56 -7.40 -5.41
CA ARG A 103 -8.89 -7.79 -4.18
C ARG A 103 -9.18 -6.82 -3.05
N LEU A 104 -9.24 -5.53 -3.36
CA LEU A 104 -9.55 -4.48 -2.38
C LEU A 104 -10.90 -4.73 -1.73
N ALA A 105 -11.92 -5.04 -2.52
CA ALA A 105 -13.25 -5.34 -2.00
C ALA A 105 -13.21 -6.48 -0.97
N GLY A 106 -12.40 -7.51 -1.23
CA GLY A 106 -12.22 -8.62 -0.31
C GLY A 106 -11.55 -8.21 1.00
N TRP A 107 -10.51 -7.40 0.93
CA TRP A 107 -9.80 -6.95 2.13
C TRP A 107 -10.65 -6.02 2.99
N LEU A 108 -11.43 -5.15 2.38
CA LEU A 108 -12.27 -4.20 3.12
C LEU A 108 -13.46 -4.85 3.82
N LYS A 109 -13.83 -6.06 3.44
CA LYS A 109 -14.91 -6.82 4.09
C LYS A 109 -14.49 -7.55 5.37
N ARG A 110 -13.23 -7.49 5.70
CA ARG A 110 -12.67 -8.17 6.87
C ARG A 110 -13.03 -7.52 8.19
#